data_d72a856142b1c2148aedfc035b9e26b8
#
_entry.id   d72a856142b1c2148aedfc035b9e26b8
#
_cell.length_a   1.000
_cell.length_b   1.000
_cell.length_c   1.000
_cell.angle_alpha   90.00
_cell.angle_beta   90.00
_cell.angle_gamma   90.00
#
_symmetry.space_group_name_H-M   'P 1'
#
loop_
_entity.id
_entity.type
_entity.pdbx_description
1 polymer ?
#
loop_
_entity_poly.entity_id
_entity_poly.type
_entity_poly.pdbx_seq_one_letter_code
_entity_poly.pdbx_strand_id
1 'polypeptide(L)'
;MYADKLDTLGKKLADTALTLLVRLYPEVRTASTTELDAACAAMRAKSRSVIDELIDDAKDAPGVAHIAFQTAALTLAHEGIQSLKAGRK
;
A
#
# COMPACT_ATOMS: atom_id res chain seq x y z
N MET A 1 9.64 16.53 -12.66
CA MET A 1 9.98 15.40 -13.54
C MET A 1 9.16 14.17 -13.20
N TYR A 2 8.98 13.29 -14.16
CA TYR A 2 8.12 12.11 -14.02
C TYR A 2 8.55 11.20 -12.86
N ALA A 3 9.86 10.97 -12.73
CA ALA A 3 10.39 10.12 -11.65
C ALA A 3 10.06 10.68 -10.26
N ASP A 4 10.15 12.00 -10.08
CA ASP A 4 9.84 12.66 -8.81
C ASP A 4 8.35 12.52 -8.48
N LYS A 5 7.49 12.61 -9.50
CA LYS A 5 6.06 12.43 -9.33
C LYS A 5 5.72 11.01 -8.93
N LEU A 6 6.40 10.01 -9.49
CA LEU A 6 6.23 8.61 -9.13
C LEU A 6 6.66 8.36 -7.68
N ASP A 7 7.78 8.93 -7.26
CA ASP A 7 8.27 8.80 -5.88
C ASP A 7 7.28 9.42 -4.90
N THR A 8 6.78 10.61 -5.22
CA THR A 8 5.78 11.30 -4.39
C THR A 8 4.50 10.48 -4.29
N LEU A 9 4.03 9.96 -5.41
CA LEU A 9 2.83 9.11 -5.46
C LEU A 9 3.04 7.84 -4.65
N GLY A 10 4.20 7.21 -4.78
CA GLY A 10 4.53 6.01 -4.02
C GLY A 10 4.54 6.24 -2.52
N LYS A 11 5.14 7.34 -2.06
CA LYS A 11 5.15 7.70 -0.65
C LYS A 11 3.74 7.97 -0.12
N LYS A 12 2.96 8.73 -0.87
CA LYS A 12 1.58 9.05 -0.50
C LYS A 12 0.73 7.79 -0.42
N LEU A 13 0.90 6.89 -1.39
CA LEU A 13 0.19 5.62 -1.43
C LEU A 13 0.59 4.74 -0.24
N ALA A 14 1.88 4.65 0.07
CA ALA A 14 2.38 3.87 1.19
C ALA A 14 1.87 4.42 2.53
N ASP A 15 1.87 5.73 2.71
CA ASP A 15 1.36 6.36 3.92
C ASP A 15 -0.13 6.09 4.09
N THR A 16 -0.90 6.20 3.01
CA THR A 16 -2.34 5.91 3.03
C THR A 16 -2.59 4.45 3.36
N ALA A 17 -1.83 3.54 2.75
CA ALA A 17 -1.94 2.10 3.00
C ALA A 17 -1.60 1.76 4.44
N LEU A 18 -0.56 2.37 5.00
CA LEU A 18 -0.17 2.15 6.39
C LEU A 18 -1.25 2.62 7.35
N THR A 19 -1.84 3.78 7.08
CA THR A 19 -2.95 4.31 7.86
C THR A 19 -4.14 3.35 7.84
N LEU A 20 -4.49 2.83 6.66
CA LEU A 20 -5.56 1.85 6.50
C LEU A 20 -5.24 0.55 7.23
N LEU A 21 -3.99 0.10 7.15
CA LEU A 21 -3.55 -1.12 7.81
C LEU A 21 -3.79 -1.04 9.32
N VAL A 22 -3.37 0.06 9.94
CA VAL A 22 -3.55 0.27 11.38
C VAL A 22 -5.03 0.39 11.74
N ARG A 23 -5.81 1.06 10.90
CA ARG A 23 -7.23 1.31 11.17
C ARG A 23 -8.10 0.06 11.00
N LEU A 24 -7.83 -0.74 9.96
CA LEU A 24 -8.65 -1.90 9.63
C LEU A 24 -8.23 -3.16 10.37
N TYR A 25 -6.97 -3.25 10.77
CA TYR A 25 -6.41 -4.45 11.39
C TYR A 25 -5.78 -4.11 12.74
N PRO A 26 -6.58 -4.11 13.81
CA PRO A 26 -6.11 -3.74 15.15
C PRO A 26 -4.92 -4.56 15.66
N GLU A 27 -4.76 -5.79 15.17
CA GLU A 27 -3.64 -6.66 15.55
C GLU A 27 -2.27 -6.06 15.20
N VAL A 28 -2.22 -5.10 14.27
CA VAL A 28 -0.99 -4.40 13.92
C VAL A 28 -0.41 -3.64 15.12
N ARG A 29 -1.29 -3.17 16.01
CA ARG A 29 -0.86 -2.41 17.19
C ARG A 29 -0.08 -3.24 18.19
N THR A 30 -0.26 -4.55 18.18
CA THR A 30 0.44 -5.49 19.07
C THR A 30 1.58 -6.22 18.36
N ALA A 31 1.82 -5.90 17.09
CA ALA A 31 2.87 -6.52 16.31
C ALA A 31 4.26 -6.05 16.79
N SER A 32 5.24 -6.93 16.71
CA SER A 32 6.62 -6.59 17.00
C SER A 32 7.21 -5.72 15.90
N THR A 33 8.32 -5.04 16.19
CA THR A 33 9.04 -4.25 15.20
C THR A 33 9.44 -5.11 13.99
N THR A 34 9.90 -6.34 14.24
CA THR A 34 10.29 -7.27 13.18
C THR A 34 9.08 -7.59 12.26
N GLU A 35 7.92 -7.84 12.87
CA GLU A 35 6.70 -8.12 12.11
C GLU A 35 6.27 -6.91 11.25
N LEU A 36 6.34 -5.71 11.84
CA LEU A 36 5.99 -4.47 11.14
C LEU A 36 6.96 -4.20 9.99
N ASP A 37 8.25 -4.42 10.20
CA ASP A 37 9.27 -4.24 9.16
C ASP A 37 9.03 -5.20 8.00
N ALA A 38 8.68 -6.46 8.29
CA ALA A 38 8.35 -7.44 7.26
C ALA A 38 7.11 -7.02 6.46
N ALA A 39 6.08 -6.53 7.15
CA ALA A 39 4.86 -6.04 6.50
C ALA A 39 5.16 -4.84 5.60
N CYS A 40 5.96 -3.89 6.07
CA CYS A 40 6.35 -2.72 5.29
C CYS A 40 7.18 -3.13 4.06
N ALA A 41 8.08 -4.11 4.21
CA ALA A 41 8.87 -4.62 3.10
C ALA A 41 7.98 -5.26 2.03
N ALA A 42 6.98 -6.05 2.45
CA ALA A 42 6.03 -6.67 1.54
C ALA A 42 5.20 -5.61 0.78
N MET A 43 4.77 -4.56 1.49
CA MET A 43 4.03 -3.46 0.87
C MET A 43 4.88 -2.73 -0.15
N ARG A 44 6.15 -2.47 0.17
CA ARG A 44 7.07 -1.82 -0.78
C ARG A 44 7.33 -2.69 -2.01
N ALA A 45 7.49 -3.99 -1.81
CA ALA A 45 7.70 -4.91 -2.93
C ALA A 45 6.51 -4.94 -3.88
N LYS A 46 5.29 -4.80 -3.34
CA LYS A 46 4.05 -4.80 -4.12
C LYS A 46 3.75 -3.44 -4.74
N SER A 47 4.27 -2.35 -4.16
CA SER A 47 3.86 -0.98 -4.50
C SER A 47 4.06 -0.63 -5.97
N ARG A 48 5.13 -1.11 -6.60
CA ARG A 48 5.42 -0.77 -7.99
C ARG A 48 4.35 -1.27 -8.95
N SER A 49 3.94 -2.53 -8.80
CA SER A 49 2.89 -3.08 -9.67
C SER A 49 1.54 -2.41 -9.40
N VAL A 50 1.27 -2.08 -8.14
CA VAL A 50 0.04 -1.37 -7.77
C VAL A 50 0.04 0.05 -8.36
N ILE A 51 1.17 0.75 -8.33
CA ILE A 51 1.30 2.09 -8.91
C ILE A 51 1.13 2.03 -10.43
N ASP A 52 1.71 1.04 -11.10
CA ASP A 52 1.57 0.87 -12.53
C ASP A 52 0.10 0.67 -12.92
N GLU A 53 -0.62 -0.18 -12.18
CA GLU A 53 -2.06 -0.38 -12.39
C GLU A 53 -2.84 0.91 -12.15
N LEU A 54 -2.49 1.65 -11.08
CA LEU A 54 -3.14 2.92 -10.75
C LEU A 54 -2.96 3.94 -11.87
N ILE A 55 -1.77 4.03 -12.43
CA ILE A 55 -1.49 4.96 -13.53
C ILE A 55 -2.29 4.58 -14.77
N ASP A 56 -2.35 3.29 -15.10
CA ASP A 56 -3.13 2.81 -16.25
C ASP A 56 -4.61 3.11 -16.05
N ASP A 57 -5.15 2.83 -14.88
CA ASP A 57 -6.55 3.11 -14.57
C ASP A 57 -6.87 4.61 -14.66
N ALA A 58 -6.01 5.45 -14.12
CA ALA A 58 -6.18 6.89 -14.12
C ALA A 58 -6.06 7.48 -15.54
N LYS A 59 -5.22 6.87 -16.37
CA LYS A 59 -5.04 7.28 -17.76
C LYS A 59 -6.30 7.01 -18.58
N ASP A 60 -6.91 5.86 -18.38
CA ASP A 60 -8.11 5.46 -19.13
C ASP A 60 -9.37 6.12 -18.59
N ALA A 61 -9.42 6.39 -17.29
CA ALA A 61 -10.60 6.97 -16.65
C ALA A 61 -10.20 7.99 -15.57
N PRO A 62 -9.78 9.21 -15.97
CA PRO A 62 -9.33 10.22 -15.01
C PRO A 62 -10.35 10.56 -13.91
N GLY A 63 -11.65 10.45 -14.24
CA GLY A 63 -12.71 10.75 -13.28
C GLY A 63 -12.78 9.78 -12.10
N VAL A 64 -12.18 8.58 -12.23
CA VAL A 64 -12.15 7.58 -11.15
C VAL A 64 -10.77 7.40 -10.54
N ALA A 65 -9.82 8.30 -10.85
CA ALA A 65 -8.47 8.21 -10.32
C ALA A 65 -8.44 8.18 -8.80
N HIS A 66 -9.32 8.94 -8.14
CA HIS A 66 -9.46 8.97 -6.70
C HIS A 66 -9.86 7.58 -6.15
N ILE A 67 -10.82 6.93 -6.80
CA ILE A 67 -11.27 5.60 -6.41
C ILE A 67 -10.16 4.58 -6.65
N ALA A 68 -9.47 4.68 -7.77
CA ALA A 68 -8.33 3.81 -8.10
C ALA A 68 -7.23 3.93 -7.05
N PHE A 69 -6.94 5.15 -6.60
CA PHE A 69 -5.95 5.39 -5.54
C PHE A 69 -6.34 4.70 -4.24
N GLN A 70 -7.60 4.83 -3.82
CA GLN A 70 -8.08 4.18 -2.60
C GLN A 70 -8.03 2.65 -2.70
N THR A 71 -8.40 2.12 -3.86
CA THR A 71 -8.33 0.68 -4.12
C THR A 71 -6.89 0.18 -4.04
N ALA A 72 -5.95 0.95 -4.62
CA ALA A 72 -4.53 0.62 -4.57
C ALA A 72 -4.02 0.61 -3.13
N ALA A 73 -4.41 1.60 -2.32
CA ALA A 73 -4.02 1.67 -0.91
C ALA A 73 -4.56 0.47 -0.12
N LEU A 74 -5.81 0.07 -0.37
CA LEU A 74 -6.39 -1.12 0.26
C LEU A 74 -5.67 -2.39 -0.15
N THR A 75 -5.28 -2.50 -1.41
CA THR A 75 -4.51 -3.65 -1.90
C THR A 75 -3.17 -3.76 -1.18
N LEU A 76 -2.48 -2.64 -0.99
CA LEU A 76 -1.21 -2.62 -0.25
C LEU A 76 -1.41 -2.98 1.22
N ALA A 77 -2.44 -2.43 1.86
CA ALA A 77 -2.74 -2.75 3.26
C ALA A 77 -3.03 -4.24 3.43
N HIS A 78 -3.78 -4.83 2.50
CA HIS A 78 -4.05 -6.26 2.51
C HIS A 78 -2.76 -7.08 2.38
N GLU A 79 -1.86 -6.67 1.51
CA GLU A 79 -0.56 -7.33 1.34
C GLU A 79 0.26 -7.27 2.63
N GLY A 80 0.23 -6.12 3.30
CA GLY A 80 0.93 -5.94 4.57
C GLY A 80 0.40 -6.88 5.65
N ILE A 81 -0.93 -6.97 5.80
CA ILE A 81 -1.51 -7.84 6.82
C ILE A 81 -1.31 -9.33 6.50
N GLN A 82 -1.32 -9.70 5.23
CA GLN A 82 -1.02 -11.08 4.83
C GLN A 82 0.40 -11.48 5.22
N SER A 83 1.37 -10.59 5.00
CA SER A 83 2.75 -10.81 5.39
C SER A 83 2.89 -10.95 6.91
N LEU A 84 2.20 -10.08 7.66
CA LEU A 84 2.21 -10.12 9.12
C LEU A 84 1.64 -11.44 9.65
N LYS A 85 0.51 -11.87 9.11
CA LYS A 85 -0.12 -13.14 9.50
C LYS A 85 0.74 -14.34 9.13
N ALA A 86 1.40 -14.30 7.98
CA ALA A 86 2.29 -15.37 7.56
C ALA A 86 3.49 -15.54 8.50
N GLY A 87 3.94 -14.45 9.12
CA GLY A 87 5.02 -14.49 10.11
C GLY A 87 4.60 -15.01 11.47
N ARG A 88 3.29 -15.11 11.73
CA ARG A 88 2.73 -15.56 13.00
C ARG A 88 2.24 -17.01 12.87
N LYS A 89 3.13 -17.91 12.93
CA LYS A 89 2.76 -19.32 12.92
C LYS A 89 2.64 -19.89 14.32
#